data_b99f03ccaacc4eb18d4c9888de34533c
#
_entry.id   b99f03ccaacc4eb18d4c9888de34533c
#
_cell.length_a   1.000
_cell.length_b   1.000
_cell.length_c   1.000
_cell.angle_alpha   90.00
_cell.angle_beta   90.00
_cell.angle_gamma   90.00
#
_symmetry.space_group_name_H-M   'P 1'
#
loop_
_entity.id
_entity.type
_entity.pdbx_description
1 polymer ?
#
loop_
_entity_poly.entity_id
_entity_poly.type
_entity_poly.pdbx_seq_one_letter_code
_entity_poly.pdbx_strand_id
1 'polypeptide(L)'
;MRKTAKAMALLTAASMIMTAFTPVYAESTDTEDTAAVDWENGENIKAIKEKGVITVATGTYVPFEYRDDDDNIVGFDIDLAQYIADKLGVDMEVTDMEFQSIIPSIQNGEYDFSIAAMYKTDERCEVVDMSKSYCDSGMILAVKEDSEYADTVKSLADCDGLKVAVKEGATSYNVAQSFLDENPDVSYEIVQYKDTVGCVSDLLAGRVDVVVNDLLNQKILSKEY
;
A
#
# COMPACT_ATOMS: atom_id res chain seq x y z
N MET A 1 -29.75 -1.64 -22.27
CA MET A 1 -29.59 -0.92 -21.00
C MET A 1 -28.19 -0.30 -21.04
N ARG A 2 -28.07 1.02 -21.18
CA ARG A 2 -26.78 1.72 -21.20
C ARG A 2 -26.24 1.75 -19.74
N LYS A 3 -25.15 1.04 -19.50
CA LYS A 3 -24.35 1.25 -18.28
C LYS A 3 -23.69 2.61 -18.43
N THR A 4 -24.18 3.59 -17.71
CA THR A 4 -23.46 4.86 -17.54
C THR A 4 -22.27 4.55 -16.61
N ALA A 5 -21.10 4.35 -17.17
CA ALA A 5 -19.88 4.36 -16.41
C ALA A 5 -19.76 5.75 -15.75
N LYS A 6 -19.87 5.82 -14.44
CA LYS A 6 -19.58 7.05 -13.69
C LYS A 6 -18.08 7.12 -13.57
N ALA A 7 -17.45 7.98 -14.36
CA ALA A 7 -16.04 8.23 -14.26
C ALA A 7 -15.73 8.87 -12.89
N MET A 8 -14.64 8.46 -12.29
CA MET A 8 -14.09 9.04 -11.07
C MET A 8 -12.95 9.99 -11.47
N ALA A 9 -12.98 11.22 -10.99
CA ALA A 9 -11.92 12.18 -11.29
C ALA A 9 -10.65 11.79 -10.54
N LEU A 10 -9.60 11.49 -11.27
CA LEU A 10 -8.27 11.28 -10.73
C LEU A 10 -7.57 12.64 -10.70
N LEU A 11 -7.54 13.28 -9.56
CA LEU A 11 -6.74 14.48 -9.34
C LEU A 11 -5.28 14.06 -9.20
N THR A 12 -4.57 14.08 -10.33
CA THR A 12 -3.11 14.10 -10.26
C THR A 12 -2.72 15.48 -9.76
N ALA A 13 -2.25 15.58 -8.54
CA ALA A 13 -1.47 16.74 -8.13
C ALA A 13 -0.17 16.74 -8.95
N ALA A 14 -0.30 17.16 -10.24
CA ALA A 14 0.86 17.46 -11.04
C ALA A 14 1.47 18.72 -10.46
N SER A 15 2.60 18.51 -9.78
CA SER A 15 3.66 19.49 -9.55
C SER A 15 3.19 20.95 -9.50
N MET A 16 3.00 21.44 -8.31
CA MET A 16 3.49 22.73 -7.84
C MET A 16 2.81 23.09 -6.54
N ILE A 17 3.36 22.71 -5.47
CA ILE A 17 3.82 23.48 -4.33
C ILE A 17 4.63 22.50 -3.52
N MET A 18 5.82 22.20 -4.02
CA MET A 18 6.91 21.76 -3.19
C MET A 18 7.52 23.01 -2.55
N THR A 19 6.86 23.54 -1.52
CA THR A 19 7.58 24.28 -0.51
C THR A 19 7.54 23.45 0.75
N ALA A 20 8.69 22.82 1.03
CA ALA A 20 9.08 22.22 2.28
C ALA A 20 8.53 20.83 2.67
N PHE A 21 8.25 19.93 1.71
CA PHE A 21 8.61 18.55 1.94
C PHE A 21 9.82 18.26 1.06
N THR A 22 11.00 18.52 1.58
CA THR A 22 12.12 17.69 1.16
C THR A 22 11.71 16.30 1.60
N PRO A 23 11.50 15.34 0.66
CA PRO A 23 11.61 13.98 1.09
C PRO A 23 13.01 13.93 1.70
N VAL A 24 13.10 13.62 2.97
CA VAL A 24 14.32 13.05 3.51
C VAL A 24 14.35 11.66 2.88
N TYR A 25 14.67 11.61 1.58
CA TYR A 25 15.51 10.56 1.12
C TYR A 25 16.78 10.82 1.93
N ALA A 26 16.93 10.13 3.03
CA ALA A 26 18.25 9.80 3.48
C ALA A 26 18.87 9.24 2.19
N GLU A 27 19.71 10.04 1.54
CA GLU A 27 20.72 9.55 0.65
C GLU A 27 21.47 8.59 1.55
N SER A 28 20.99 7.32 1.58
CA SER A 28 21.80 6.26 2.12
C SER A 28 23.03 6.36 1.26
N THR A 29 24.08 6.90 1.85
CA THR A 29 25.43 6.61 1.40
C THR A 29 25.56 5.11 1.67
N ASP A 30 24.87 4.29 0.90
CA ASP A 30 25.21 2.93 0.64
C ASP A 30 26.59 3.02 -0.02
N THR A 31 27.61 3.16 0.82
CA THR A 31 28.90 2.60 0.47
C THR A 31 28.57 1.14 0.24
N GLU A 32 28.45 0.80 -1.06
CA GLU A 32 28.41 -0.58 -1.50
C GLU A 32 29.58 -1.31 -0.85
N ASP A 33 29.33 -1.89 0.32
CA ASP A 33 30.13 -3.00 0.79
C ASP A 33 29.66 -4.17 -0.08
N THR A 34 30.28 -4.23 -1.29
CA THR A 34 30.05 -5.28 -2.30
C THR A 34 30.73 -6.59 -1.89
N ALA A 35 30.94 -6.86 -0.62
CA ALA A 35 31.07 -8.21 -0.16
C ALA A 35 29.76 -8.91 -0.51
N ALA A 36 29.81 -9.76 -1.54
CA ALA A 36 28.64 -10.54 -1.95
C ALA A 36 28.08 -11.24 -0.70
N VAL A 37 26.93 -10.76 -0.21
CA VAL A 37 26.26 -11.41 0.91
C VAL A 37 26.00 -12.84 0.50
N ASP A 38 26.55 -13.79 1.23
CA ASP A 38 26.37 -15.23 0.98
C ASP A 38 24.95 -15.62 1.44
N TRP A 39 23.95 -15.07 0.72
CA TRP A 39 22.55 -15.28 1.04
C TRP A 39 22.14 -16.77 0.99
N GLU A 40 22.81 -17.57 0.15
CA GLU A 40 22.51 -19.01 0.02
C GLU A 40 22.84 -19.80 1.29
N ASN A 41 23.78 -19.32 2.10
CA ASN A 41 24.22 -19.95 3.33
C ASN A 41 23.59 -19.37 4.60
N GLY A 42 22.66 -18.42 4.48
CA GLY A 42 21.91 -17.89 5.62
C GLY A 42 21.12 -19.01 6.33
N GLU A 43 21.07 -18.97 7.68
CA GLU A 43 20.40 -20.00 8.47
C GLU A 43 18.92 -20.13 8.11
N ASN A 44 18.23 -19.01 7.93
CA ASN A 44 16.81 -18.99 7.53
C ASN A 44 16.59 -19.61 6.15
N ILE A 45 17.47 -19.32 5.18
CA ILE A 45 17.38 -19.88 3.84
C ILE A 45 17.60 -21.40 3.86
N LYS A 46 18.56 -21.89 4.68
CA LYS A 46 18.76 -23.32 4.86
C LYS A 46 17.55 -24.00 5.46
N ALA A 47 16.96 -23.40 6.50
CA ALA A 47 15.76 -23.93 7.15
C ALA A 47 14.56 -23.99 6.17
N ILE A 48 14.35 -22.96 5.32
CA ILE A 48 13.32 -22.95 4.27
C ILE A 48 13.59 -24.06 3.26
N LYS A 49 14.83 -24.22 2.79
CA LYS A 49 15.19 -25.29 1.83
C LYS A 49 15.02 -26.69 2.43
N GLU A 50 15.35 -26.89 3.69
CA GLU A 50 15.15 -28.16 4.41
C GLU A 50 13.65 -28.46 4.61
N LYS A 51 12.85 -27.44 4.91
CA LYS A 51 11.38 -27.54 5.02
C LYS A 51 10.72 -27.85 3.66
N GLY A 52 11.33 -27.38 2.56
CA GLY A 52 10.85 -27.55 1.19
C GLY A 52 9.70 -26.64 0.80
N VAL A 53 9.33 -25.69 1.65
CA VAL A 53 8.25 -24.72 1.41
C VAL A 53 8.60 -23.37 2.03
N ILE A 54 8.25 -22.28 1.34
CA ILE A 54 8.33 -20.93 1.87
C ILE A 54 6.92 -20.40 2.13
N THR A 55 6.68 -19.89 3.33
CA THR A 55 5.37 -19.38 3.75
C THR A 55 5.34 -17.86 3.63
N VAL A 56 4.30 -17.34 2.98
CA VAL A 56 4.17 -15.92 2.60
C VAL A 56 2.88 -15.33 3.16
N ALA A 57 3.00 -14.23 3.91
CA ALA A 57 1.86 -13.42 4.31
C ALA A 57 1.62 -12.30 3.29
N THR A 58 0.36 -12.13 2.88
CA THR A 58 -0.03 -11.07 1.94
C THR A 58 -1.35 -10.42 2.36
N GLY A 59 -1.78 -9.39 1.66
CA GLY A 59 -3.05 -8.71 1.87
C GLY A 59 -4.00 -8.89 0.69
N THR A 60 -4.88 -7.89 0.51
CA THR A 60 -5.69 -7.73 -0.69
C THR A 60 -5.55 -6.30 -1.19
N TYR A 61 -4.89 -6.12 -2.35
CA TYR A 61 -4.56 -4.81 -2.90
C TYR A 61 -4.25 -4.85 -4.41
N VAL A 62 -5.25 -4.67 -5.27
CA VAL A 62 -5.05 -4.68 -6.73
C VAL A 62 -4.09 -3.58 -7.19
N PRO A 63 -3.18 -3.83 -8.13
CA PRO A 63 -2.94 -5.07 -8.88
C PRO A 63 -1.86 -5.96 -8.27
N PHE A 64 -1.46 -5.71 -7.03
CA PHE A 64 -0.31 -6.37 -6.40
C PHE A 64 -0.67 -7.76 -5.87
N GLU A 65 -1.73 -7.87 -5.09
CA GLU A 65 -2.27 -9.11 -4.55
C GLU A 65 -3.79 -9.02 -4.46
N TYR A 66 -4.48 -9.98 -5.05
CA TYR A 66 -5.95 -10.02 -5.05
C TYR A 66 -6.44 -11.43 -5.40
N ARG A 67 -7.74 -11.67 -5.21
CA ARG A 67 -8.35 -12.93 -5.64
C ARG A 67 -8.95 -12.76 -7.03
N ASP A 68 -8.66 -13.72 -7.90
CA ASP A 68 -9.28 -13.82 -9.22
C ASP A 68 -10.69 -14.42 -9.15
N ASP A 69 -11.33 -14.59 -10.31
CA ASP A 69 -12.69 -15.14 -10.39
C ASP A 69 -12.80 -16.60 -9.92
N ASP A 70 -11.68 -17.32 -9.86
CA ASP A 70 -11.58 -18.70 -9.38
C ASP A 70 -11.14 -18.79 -7.90
N ASP A 71 -11.09 -17.63 -7.21
CA ASP A 71 -10.68 -17.47 -5.80
C ASP A 71 -9.19 -17.75 -5.53
N ASN A 72 -8.34 -17.78 -6.56
CA ASN A 72 -6.89 -17.86 -6.37
C ASN A 72 -6.31 -16.51 -5.98
N ILE A 73 -5.29 -16.53 -5.11
CA ILE A 73 -4.52 -15.32 -4.80
C ILE A 73 -3.52 -15.10 -5.94
N VAL A 74 -3.62 -13.96 -6.63
CA VAL A 74 -2.84 -13.62 -7.82
C VAL A 74 -2.39 -12.17 -7.77
N GLY A 75 -1.51 -11.75 -8.67
CA GLY A 75 -1.07 -10.37 -8.83
C GLY A 75 0.45 -10.24 -8.88
N PHE A 76 0.92 -9.01 -9.04
CA PHE A 76 2.33 -8.71 -9.21
C PHE A 76 3.19 -9.22 -8.03
N ASP A 77 2.75 -9.02 -6.81
CA ASP A 77 3.46 -9.44 -5.61
C ASP A 77 3.49 -10.97 -5.50
N ILE A 78 2.43 -11.64 -5.91
CA ILE A 78 2.34 -13.10 -5.91
C ILE A 78 3.29 -13.70 -6.94
N ASP A 79 3.36 -13.11 -8.15
CA ASP A 79 4.32 -13.53 -9.18
C ASP A 79 5.77 -13.34 -8.70
N LEU A 80 6.05 -12.23 -8.00
CA LEU A 80 7.38 -11.97 -7.44
C LEU A 80 7.71 -12.95 -6.30
N ALA A 81 6.75 -13.27 -5.43
CA ALA A 81 6.93 -14.28 -4.39
C ALA A 81 7.18 -15.67 -4.98
N GLN A 82 6.44 -16.05 -6.03
CA GLN A 82 6.65 -17.31 -6.73
C GLN A 82 8.05 -17.36 -7.37
N TYR A 83 8.49 -16.27 -7.99
CA TYR A 83 9.85 -16.18 -8.52
C TYR A 83 10.92 -16.41 -7.44
N ILE A 84 10.72 -15.89 -6.24
CA ILE A 84 11.62 -16.11 -5.10
C ILE A 84 11.63 -17.58 -4.69
N ALA A 85 10.45 -18.21 -4.56
CA ALA A 85 10.32 -19.63 -4.22
C ALA A 85 11.01 -20.53 -5.26
N ASP A 86 10.81 -20.26 -6.56
CA ASP A 86 11.44 -20.95 -7.67
C ASP A 86 12.97 -20.85 -7.61
N LYS A 87 13.50 -19.67 -7.28
CA LYS A 87 14.95 -19.45 -7.11
C LYS A 87 15.53 -20.20 -5.92
N LEU A 88 14.76 -20.38 -4.87
CA LEU A 88 15.14 -21.18 -3.71
C LEU A 88 14.99 -22.68 -3.95
N GLY A 89 14.18 -23.08 -4.95
CA GLY A 89 13.86 -24.47 -5.28
C GLY A 89 12.91 -25.11 -4.27
N VAL A 90 11.93 -24.36 -3.79
CA VAL A 90 10.95 -24.78 -2.78
C VAL A 90 9.53 -24.45 -3.26
N ASP A 91 8.53 -25.13 -2.69
CA ASP A 91 7.11 -24.79 -2.88
C ASP A 91 6.77 -23.47 -2.17
N MET A 92 5.68 -22.83 -2.56
CA MET A 92 5.17 -21.60 -1.94
C MET A 92 3.78 -21.82 -1.35
N GLU A 93 3.59 -21.41 -0.10
CA GLU A 93 2.27 -21.30 0.52
C GLU A 93 1.97 -19.83 0.84
N VAL A 94 0.88 -19.29 0.27
CA VAL A 94 0.46 -17.90 0.45
C VAL A 94 -0.80 -17.84 1.29
N THR A 95 -0.83 -16.93 2.27
CA THR A 95 -2.01 -16.65 3.09
C THR A 95 -2.32 -15.14 3.03
N ASP A 96 -3.52 -14.79 2.59
CA ASP A 96 -4.03 -13.42 2.68
C ASP A 96 -4.64 -13.14 4.06
N MET A 97 -4.42 -11.94 4.54
CA MET A 97 -4.92 -11.47 5.84
C MET A 97 -5.18 -9.96 5.84
N GLU A 98 -5.77 -9.47 6.91
CA GLU A 98 -5.91 -8.02 7.10
C GLU A 98 -4.53 -7.36 7.16
N PHE A 99 -4.34 -6.28 6.41
CA PHE A 99 -3.03 -5.63 6.22
C PHE A 99 -2.30 -5.31 7.53
N GLN A 100 -3.04 -4.81 8.53
CA GLN A 100 -2.48 -4.49 9.85
C GLN A 100 -1.97 -5.71 10.62
N SER A 101 -2.38 -6.92 10.25
CA SER A 101 -1.97 -8.17 10.90
C SER A 101 -0.66 -8.73 10.33
N ILE A 102 -0.21 -8.26 9.16
CA ILE A 102 0.95 -8.80 8.46
C ILE A 102 2.23 -8.65 9.29
N ILE A 103 2.57 -7.43 9.73
CA ILE A 103 3.80 -7.20 10.52
C ILE A 103 3.80 -8.02 11.82
N PRO A 104 2.73 -8.02 12.64
CA PRO A 104 2.67 -8.89 13.81
C PRO A 104 2.90 -10.36 13.50
N SER A 105 2.36 -10.90 12.40
CA SER A 105 2.53 -12.31 12.04
C SER A 105 3.97 -12.65 11.67
N ILE A 106 4.69 -11.72 11.00
CA ILE A 106 6.12 -11.86 10.70
C ILE A 106 6.95 -11.82 12.00
N GLN A 107 6.66 -10.87 12.89
CA GLN A 107 7.36 -10.78 14.18
C GLN A 107 7.19 -12.03 15.05
N ASN A 108 6.02 -12.67 14.97
CA ASN A 108 5.74 -13.93 15.67
C ASN A 108 6.39 -15.15 15.00
N GLY A 109 6.99 -15.00 13.81
CA GLY A 109 7.59 -16.12 13.06
C GLY A 109 6.55 -17.08 12.47
N GLU A 110 5.33 -16.61 12.23
CA GLU A 110 4.25 -17.42 11.63
C GLU A 110 4.47 -17.63 10.13
N TYR A 111 5.17 -16.70 9.47
CA TYR A 111 5.51 -16.74 8.06
C TYR A 111 6.99 -16.42 7.85
N ASP A 112 7.57 -16.93 6.77
CA ASP A 112 8.97 -16.72 6.43
C ASP A 112 9.22 -15.30 5.92
N PHE A 113 8.28 -14.74 5.16
CA PHE A 113 8.28 -13.33 4.75
C PHE A 113 6.89 -12.84 4.38
N SER A 114 6.77 -11.52 4.12
CA SER A 114 5.56 -10.92 3.57
C SER A 114 5.86 -10.11 2.31
N ILE A 115 4.86 -10.07 1.41
CA ILE A 115 4.82 -9.19 0.25
C ILE A 115 3.37 -8.71 0.08
N ALA A 116 3.15 -7.40 0.14
CA ALA A 116 1.79 -6.84 0.22
C ALA A 116 1.78 -5.34 -0.17
N ALA A 117 2.50 -4.94 -1.22
CA ALA A 117 2.64 -3.56 -1.65
C ALA A 117 2.96 -2.59 -0.49
N MET A 118 3.71 -3.07 0.48
CA MET A 118 3.96 -2.37 1.74
C MET A 118 5.05 -1.32 1.58
N TYR A 119 4.75 -0.05 1.83
CA TYR A 119 5.75 1.01 1.86
C TYR A 119 6.79 0.76 2.95
N LYS A 120 8.07 0.94 2.60
CA LYS A 120 9.15 0.98 3.56
C LYS A 120 9.09 2.30 4.33
N THR A 121 8.91 2.22 5.65
CA THR A 121 8.93 3.38 6.56
C THR A 121 9.91 3.11 7.70
N ASP A 122 10.42 4.18 8.31
CA ASP A 122 11.34 4.05 9.44
C ASP A 122 10.71 3.26 10.58
N GLU A 123 9.45 3.54 10.93
CA GLU A 123 8.70 2.79 11.95
C GLU A 123 8.67 1.27 11.69
N ARG A 124 8.43 0.88 10.42
CA ARG A 124 8.40 -0.54 10.04
C ARG A 124 9.79 -1.15 10.11
N CYS A 125 10.82 -0.40 9.71
CA CYS A 125 12.21 -0.85 9.78
C CYS A 125 12.72 -1.02 11.22
N GLU A 126 12.08 -0.39 12.23
CA GLU A 126 12.41 -0.62 13.64
C GLU A 126 11.97 -2.00 14.16
N VAL A 127 10.99 -2.63 13.50
CA VAL A 127 10.34 -3.84 14.02
C VAL A 127 10.44 -5.06 13.11
N VAL A 128 10.72 -4.86 11.81
CA VAL A 128 10.98 -5.93 10.83
C VAL A 128 12.04 -5.50 9.83
N ASP A 129 12.76 -6.46 9.26
CA ASP A 129 13.64 -6.21 8.13
C ASP A 129 12.83 -5.98 6.85
N MET A 130 13.16 -4.90 6.13
CA MET A 130 12.50 -4.58 4.87
C MET A 130 13.49 -4.61 3.70
N SER A 131 13.03 -5.14 2.57
CA SER A 131 13.81 -5.19 1.34
C SER A 131 14.11 -3.80 0.76
N LYS A 132 14.91 -3.76 -0.31
CA LYS A 132 14.93 -2.60 -1.21
C LYS A 132 13.58 -2.45 -1.87
N SER A 133 13.23 -1.19 -2.27
CA SER A 133 12.01 -0.94 -3.03
C SER A 133 12.03 -1.71 -4.36
N TYR A 134 10.92 -2.36 -4.69
CA TYR A 134 10.70 -3.06 -5.95
C TYR A 134 9.71 -2.36 -6.87
N CYS A 135 9.02 -1.32 -6.37
CA CYS A 135 8.09 -0.51 -7.13
C CYS A 135 8.05 0.91 -6.57
N ASP A 136 8.07 1.90 -7.46
CA ASP A 136 7.88 3.29 -7.10
C ASP A 136 6.41 3.67 -7.27
N SER A 137 5.84 4.30 -6.25
CA SER A 137 4.47 4.79 -6.26
C SER A 137 4.35 6.07 -5.41
N GLY A 138 3.14 6.55 -5.18
CA GLY A 138 2.90 7.74 -4.38
C GLY A 138 1.46 7.80 -3.88
N MET A 139 1.24 8.55 -2.80
CA MET A 139 -0.10 8.82 -2.28
C MET A 139 -0.79 9.90 -3.10
N ILE A 140 -2.07 9.71 -3.35
CA ILE A 140 -2.94 10.67 -4.02
C ILE A 140 -4.25 10.85 -3.26
N LEU A 141 -4.95 11.92 -3.60
CA LEU A 141 -6.34 12.13 -3.21
C LEU A 141 -7.25 11.73 -4.38
N ALA A 142 -8.32 11.02 -4.07
CA ALA A 142 -9.40 10.76 -5.00
C ALA A 142 -10.71 11.33 -4.48
N VAL A 143 -11.44 12.02 -5.36
CA VAL A 143 -12.77 12.56 -5.12
C VAL A 143 -13.72 12.09 -6.20
N LYS A 144 -14.99 12.16 -5.95
CA LYS A 144 -16.00 11.83 -6.96
C LYS A 144 -16.06 12.93 -8.04
N GLU A 145 -16.07 12.56 -9.33
CA GLU A 145 -16.01 13.48 -10.47
C GLU A 145 -17.14 14.52 -10.47
N ASP A 146 -18.35 14.09 -10.05
CA ASP A 146 -19.55 14.93 -10.01
C ASP A 146 -19.78 15.60 -8.64
N SER A 147 -18.77 15.59 -7.73
CA SER A 147 -18.85 16.26 -6.45
C SER A 147 -18.42 17.74 -6.54
N GLU A 148 -18.85 18.53 -5.57
CA GLU A 148 -18.38 19.91 -5.39
C GLU A 148 -16.88 20.01 -5.07
N TYR A 149 -16.25 18.88 -4.70
CA TYR A 149 -14.84 18.78 -4.34
C TYR A 149 -13.92 18.51 -5.54
N ALA A 150 -14.46 18.13 -6.70
CA ALA A 150 -13.70 17.73 -7.88
C ALA A 150 -12.70 18.81 -8.35
N ASP A 151 -13.08 20.07 -8.26
CA ASP A 151 -12.25 21.21 -8.66
C ASP A 151 -11.54 21.90 -7.50
N THR A 152 -11.92 21.64 -6.26
CA THR A 152 -11.48 22.41 -5.08
C THR A 152 -10.45 21.65 -4.24
N VAL A 153 -10.57 20.33 -4.05
CA VAL A 153 -9.62 19.53 -3.29
C VAL A 153 -8.40 19.21 -4.15
N LYS A 154 -7.26 19.75 -3.79
CA LYS A 154 -5.95 19.53 -4.46
C LYS A 154 -4.90 18.97 -3.50
N SER A 155 -5.11 19.14 -2.19
CA SER A 155 -4.23 18.71 -1.12
C SER A 155 -5.04 18.40 0.13
N LEU A 156 -4.41 17.82 1.15
CA LEU A 156 -5.05 17.58 2.45
C LEU A 156 -5.44 18.89 3.16
N ALA A 157 -4.78 20.01 2.82
CA ALA A 157 -5.16 21.32 3.35
C ALA A 157 -6.56 21.79 2.90
N ASP A 158 -7.03 21.27 1.77
CA ASP A 158 -8.34 21.60 1.20
C ASP A 158 -9.46 20.71 1.77
N CYS A 159 -9.12 19.79 2.67
CA CYS A 159 -10.05 18.82 3.24
C CYS A 159 -10.71 19.30 4.55
N ASP A 160 -10.56 20.58 4.92
CA ASP A 160 -11.14 21.09 6.18
C ASP A 160 -12.66 20.85 6.24
N GLY A 161 -13.12 20.23 7.32
CA GLY A 161 -14.53 19.85 7.53
C GLY A 161 -15.00 18.61 6.78
N LEU A 162 -14.15 17.95 5.97
CA LEU A 162 -14.51 16.80 5.14
C LEU A 162 -14.27 15.47 5.86
N LYS A 163 -14.79 14.38 5.25
CA LYS A 163 -14.52 13.01 5.64
C LYS A 163 -13.50 12.39 4.69
N VAL A 164 -12.35 12.02 5.24
CA VAL A 164 -11.20 11.47 4.52
C VAL A 164 -11.09 9.97 4.81
N ALA A 165 -11.35 9.14 3.81
CA ALA A 165 -11.25 7.69 3.91
C ALA A 165 -9.82 7.21 3.67
N VAL A 166 -9.39 6.25 4.49
CA VAL A 166 -8.06 5.64 4.45
C VAL A 166 -8.14 4.15 4.75
N LYS A 167 -7.16 3.37 4.29
CA LYS A 167 -7.02 1.96 4.68
C LYS A 167 -6.36 1.87 6.06
N GLU A 168 -6.93 1.07 6.94
CA GLU A 168 -6.45 0.81 8.29
C GLU A 168 -5.02 0.23 8.29
N GLY A 169 -4.13 0.78 9.13
CA GLY A 169 -2.73 0.37 9.23
C GLY A 169 -1.85 0.68 8.02
N ALA A 170 -2.40 1.31 6.97
CA ALA A 170 -1.67 1.67 5.76
C ALA A 170 -1.00 3.05 5.85
N THR A 171 -0.07 3.30 4.93
CA THR A 171 0.63 4.60 4.82
C THR A 171 -0.34 5.75 4.57
N SER A 172 -1.48 5.50 3.91
CA SER A 172 -2.53 6.51 3.71
C SER A 172 -3.09 7.06 5.03
N TYR A 173 -3.26 6.20 6.06
CA TYR A 173 -3.64 6.64 7.39
C TYR A 173 -2.56 7.53 8.01
N ASN A 174 -1.30 7.09 7.99
CA ASN A 174 -0.19 7.84 8.56
C ASN A 174 -0.04 9.22 7.89
N VAL A 175 -0.15 9.28 6.56
CA VAL A 175 -0.09 10.55 5.81
C VAL A 175 -1.23 11.48 6.22
N ALA A 176 -2.46 10.99 6.33
CA ALA A 176 -3.59 11.81 6.74
C ALA A 176 -3.47 12.27 8.19
N GLN A 177 -3.05 11.39 9.11
CA GLN A 177 -2.89 11.73 10.53
C GLN A 177 -1.74 12.70 10.76
N SER A 178 -0.56 12.44 10.17
CA SER A 178 0.60 13.32 10.32
C SER A 178 0.31 14.74 9.79
N PHE A 179 -0.47 14.83 8.69
CA PHE A 179 -0.87 16.13 8.17
C PHE A 179 -1.72 16.93 9.19
N LEU A 180 -2.66 16.28 9.87
CA LEU A 180 -3.47 16.94 10.93
C LEU A 180 -2.59 17.38 12.12
N ASP A 181 -1.66 16.52 12.53
CA ASP A 181 -0.77 16.80 13.67
C ASP A 181 0.15 18.02 13.40
N GLU A 182 0.55 18.19 12.13
CA GLU A 182 1.40 19.30 11.68
C GLU A 182 0.62 20.58 11.33
N ASN A 183 -0.70 20.49 11.09
CA ASN A 183 -1.55 21.61 10.62
C ASN A 183 -2.78 21.77 11.52
N PRO A 184 -2.64 22.32 12.74
CA PRO A 184 -3.71 22.39 13.73
C PRO A 184 -4.89 23.29 13.32
N ASP A 185 -4.74 24.09 12.28
CA ASP A 185 -5.79 24.94 11.71
C ASP A 185 -6.70 24.20 10.71
N VAL A 186 -6.33 22.96 10.34
CA VAL A 186 -7.10 22.07 9.44
C VAL A 186 -7.73 20.96 10.27
N SER A 187 -8.99 20.66 10.02
CA SER A 187 -9.72 19.61 10.73
C SER A 187 -10.56 18.80 9.75
N TYR A 188 -10.31 17.50 9.62
CA TYR A 188 -11.15 16.56 8.88
C TYR A 188 -11.31 15.25 9.66
N GLU A 189 -12.39 14.54 9.38
CA GLU A 189 -12.66 13.22 9.98
C GLU A 189 -11.93 12.14 9.19
N ILE A 190 -11.01 11.40 9.84
CA ILE A 190 -10.40 10.21 9.23
C ILE A 190 -11.32 9.01 9.44
N VAL A 191 -11.81 8.44 8.32
CA VAL A 191 -12.65 7.24 8.32
C VAL A 191 -11.84 6.05 7.83
N GLN A 192 -11.64 5.06 8.71
CA GLN A 192 -10.79 3.91 8.43
C GLN A 192 -11.60 2.74 7.89
N TYR A 193 -11.04 2.05 6.88
CA TYR A 193 -11.61 0.88 6.23
C TYR A 193 -10.59 -0.27 6.21
N LYS A 194 -11.08 -1.50 6.24
CA LYS A 194 -10.21 -2.69 6.14
C LYS A 194 -9.49 -2.79 4.80
N ASP A 195 -10.12 -2.30 3.73
CA ASP A 195 -9.61 -2.32 2.36
C ASP A 195 -9.97 -1.06 1.59
N THR A 196 -9.31 -0.87 0.44
CA THR A 196 -9.51 0.32 -0.41
C THR A 196 -10.79 0.26 -1.23
N VAL A 197 -11.36 -0.93 -1.46
CA VAL A 197 -12.65 -1.10 -2.14
C VAL A 197 -13.75 -0.49 -1.27
N GLY A 198 -13.70 -0.71 0.04
CA GLY A 198 -14.58 -0.07 1.01
C GLY A 198 -14.49 1.45 0.99
N CYS A 199 -13.27 2.01 0.95
CA CYS A 199 -13.06 3.45 0.80
C CYS A 199 -13.76 4.01 -0.45
N VAL A 200 -13.51 3.37 -1.61
CA VAL A 200 -14.07 3.80 -2.90
C VAL A 200 -15.58 3.62 -2.94
N SER A 201 -16.11 2.53 -2.42
CA SER A 201 -17.55 2.28 -2.36
C SER A 201 -18.28 3.36 -1.56
N ASP A 202 -17.70 3.79 -0.45
CA ASP A 202 -18.28 4.84 0.39
C ASP A 202 -18.10 6.24 -0.21
N LEU A 203 -17.00 6.49 -0.94
CA LEU A 203 -16.82 7.70 -1.73
C LEU A 203 -17.92 7.82 -2.80
N LEU A 204 -18.18 6.75 -3.56
CA LEU A 204 -19.21 6.73 -4.60
C LEU A 204 -20.63 6.89 -4.04
N ALA A 205 -20.85 6.35 -2.84
CA ALA A 205 -22.12 6.48 -2.14
C ALA A 205 -22.29 7.85 -1.43
N GLY A 206 -21.26 8.70 -1.42
CA GLY A 206 -21.29 10.01 -0.74
C GLY A 206 -21.28 9.91 0.77
N ARG A 207 -20.76 8.82 1.33
CA ARG A 207 -20.58 8.66 2.78
C ARG A 207 -19.25 9.22 3.29
N VAL A 208 -18.27 9.32 2.40
CA VAL A 208 -17.01 10.05 2.57
C VAL A 208 -16.79 10.97 1.37
N ASP A 209 -15.94 11.97 1.50
CA ASP A 209 -15.73 13.04 0.53
C ASP A 209 -14.44 12.84 -0.27
N VAL A 210 -13.41 12.30 0.37
CA VAL A 210 -12.08 12.11 -0.18
C VAL A 210 -11.54 10.73 0.21
N VAL A 211 -10.77 10.10 -0.67
CA VAL A 211 -9.98 8.89 -0.37
C VAL A 211 -8.50 9.23 -0.51
N VAL A 212 -7.70 8.96 0.51
CA VAL A 212 -6.23 8.93 0.39
C VAL A 212 -5.80 7.51 0.05
N ASN A 213 -5.17 7.33 -1.09
CA ASN A 213 -4.78 6.01 -1.57
C ASN A 213 -3.50 6.05 -2.41
N ASP A 214 -2.93 4.89 -2.66
CA ASP A 214 -1.83 4.72 -3.60
C ASP A 214 -2.28 4.96 -5.05
N LEU A 215 -1.40 5.60 -5.83
CA LEU A 215 -1.68 5.97 -7.21
C LEU A 215 -2.02 4.77 -8.10
N LEU A 216 -1.27 3.66 -7.97
CA LEU A 216 -1.45 2.50 -8.85
C LEU A 216 -2.76 1.77 -8.54
N ASN A 217 -3.02 1.52 -7.27
CA ASN A 217 -4.29 0.92 -6.82
C ASN A 217 -5.49 1.81 -7.20
N GLN A 218 -5.42 3.11 -6.91
CA GLN A 218 -6.52 4.02 -7.22
C GLN A 218 -6.82 4.10 -8.71
N LYS A 219 -5.79 4.07 -9.58
CA LYS A 219 -5.99 4.03 -11.04
C LYS A 219 -6.75 2.79 -11.51
N ILE A 220 -6.56 1.65 -10.87
CA ILE A 220 -7.31 0.44 -11.19
C ILE A 220 -8.75 0.59 -10.71
N LEU A 221 -8.94 0.93 -9.43
CA LEU A 221 -10.28 1.10 -8.86
C LEU A 221 -11.12 2.15 -9.62
N SER A 222 -10.49 3.25 -10.08
CA SER A 222 -11.19 4.27 -10.88
C SER A 222 -11.63 3.81 -12.27
N LYS A 223 -11.15 2.66 -12.76
CA LYS A 223 -11.60 2.07 -14.02
C LYS A 223 -12.71 1.03 -13.82
N GLU A 224 -12.74 0.41 -12.66
CA GLU A 224 -13.70 -0.62 -12.31
C GLU A 224 -15.02 -0.02 -11.80
N TYR A 225 -14.94 1.11 -11.12
CA TYR A 225 -16.05 1.84 -10.50
C TYR A 225 -16.30 3.21 -11.14
#